data_12e36fa573925b10b788d51515a36441
#
_entry.id   12e36fa573925b10b788d51515a36441
#
_cell.length_a   1.000
_cell.length_b   1.000
_cell.length_c   1.000
_cell.angle_alpha   90.00
_cell.angle_beta   90.00
_cell.angle_gamma   90.00
#
_symmetry.space_group_name_H-M   'P 1'
#
loop_
_entity.id
_entity.type
_entity.pdbx_description
1 polymer ?
#
loop_
_entity_poly.entity_id
_entity_poly.type
_entity_poly.pdbx_seq_one_letter_code
_entity_poly.pdbx_strand_id
1 'polypeptide(L)'
;MTTSILYGRPPLVFDPPGAATQTSPLIPGSTALESLADGSVETAMVYAPPGVLERRYALAQALRALQVGGRLDVMAAKDKGGSRLKKELEAFGLEVGETAKAHHRRCLVIKTGSETGLDAAIAAGAMQAVEGLEAWSQPGVFAWDRIDAGSAQLAAHMPALKGAGADLGCGYGALATVVLRSEAVTSLRLIDLDRRAVDAARKNVEDARASFEWADVRTLEAAGDLDFIVSNPPFHDGGSEDRRLGQAFIKKAAEMLKKGGGLWLVGNRHLPYEADLNAAFKRVTPAGDGGGYKLFEATK
;
A
#
# COMPACT_ATOMS: atom_id res chain seq x y z
N MET A 1 19.61 -25.03 7.37
CA MET A 1 18.39 -24.44 7.98
C MET A 1 17.36 -24.34 6.89
N THR A 2 16.15 -24.83 7.13
CA THR A 2 15.04 -24.76 6.17
C THR A 2 14.70 -23.30 5.90
N THR A 3 14.79 -22.86 4.66
CA THR A 3 14.48 -21.48 4.29
C THR A 3 12.97 -21.33 4.13
N SER A 4 12.35 -20.60 5.07
CA SER A 4 10.90 -20.33 5.06
C SER A 4 10.62 -18.87 4.79
N ILE A 5 9.58 -18.58 4.00
CA ILE A 5 9.07 -17.20 3.80
C ILE A 5 7.62 -17.08 4.25
N LEU A 6 7.27 -15.87 4.66
CA LEU A 6 5.92 -15.47 5.04
C LEU A 6 5.53 -14.21 4.28
N TYR A 7 4.42 -14.23 3.57
CA TYR A 7 3.86 -13.05 2.92
C TYR A 7 2.57 -12.61 3.61
N GLY A 8 2.56 -11.39 4.11
CA GLY A 8 1.42 -10.82 4.81
C GLY A 8 1.36 -11.20 6.29
N ARG A 9 0.17 -11.05 6.87
CA ARG A 9 -0.11 -11.34 8.28
C ARG A 9 -1.27 -12.34 8.38
N PRO A 10 -1.02 -13.63 8.17
CA PRO A 10 -2.07 -14.64 8.32
C PRO A 10 -2.57 -14.68 9.77
N PRO A 11 -3.86 -14.96 9.98
CA PRO A 11 -4.40 -15.16 11.32
C PRO A 11 -3.66 -16.26 12.08
N LEU A 12 -3.44 -16.09 13.39
CA LEU A 12 -2.71 -17.03 14.25
C LEU A 12 -3.29 -18.44 14.24
N VAL A 13 -4.59 -18.58 13.97
CA VAL A 13 -5.27 -19.87 13.84
C VAL A 13 -4.67 -20.78 12.73
N PHE A 14 -3.88 -20.21 11.82
CA PHE A 14 -3.16 -20.94 10.75
C PHE A 14 -1.71 -21.29 11.10
N ASP A 15 -1.28 -20.96 12.32
CA ASP A 15 0.05 -21.25 12.85
C ASP A 15 1.19 -20.76 11.94
N PRO A 16 1.31 -19.44 11.71
CA PRO A 16 2.35 -18.88 10.86
C PRO A 16 3.73 -19.12 11.47
N PRO A 17 4.74 -19.54 10.66
CA PRO A 17 6.05 -19.85 11.16
C PRO A 17 6.79 -18.61 11.70
N GLY A 18 7.14 -18.61 13.00
CA GLY A 18 7.72 -17.45 13.68
C GLY A 18 9.13 -17.06 13.20
N ALA A 19 9.87 -18.00 12.61
CA ALA A 19 11.22 -17.76 12.09
C ALA A 19 11.30 -17.54 10.57
N ALA A 20 10.14 -17.40 9.88
CA ALA A 20 10.12 -17.16 8.44
C ALA A 20 10.54 -15.73 8.08
N THR A 21 11.24 -15.58 6.96
CA THR A 21 11.54 -14.27 6.39
C THR A 21 10.25 -13.62 5.89
N GLN A 22 9.90 -12.46 6.43
CA GLN A 22 8.75 -11.68 5.98
C GLN A 22 9.02 -11.07 4.61
N THR A 23 8.03 -11.14 3.70
CA THR A 23 8.18 -10.68 2.31
C THR A 23 7.04 -9.76 1.83
N SER A 24 6.14 -9.35 2.71
CA SER A 24 5.03 -8.46 2.33
C SER A 24 5.50 -7.03 2.06
N PRO A 25 5.09 -6.39 0.97
CA PRO A 25 5.39 -4.99 0.72
C PRO A 25 4.70 -4.03 1.70
N LEU A 26 3.68 -4.50 2.46
CA LEU A 26 2.95 -3.73 3.46
C LEU A 26 3.54 -3.84 4.88
N ILE A 27 4.73 -4.42 5.02
CA ILE A 27 5.41 -4.56 6.31
C ILE A 27 6.82 -3.97 6.17
N PRO A 28 7.05 -2.73 6.65
CA PRO A 28 8.36 -2.08 6.55
C PRO A 28 9.49 -2.93 7.11
N GLY A 29 10.62 -2.94 6.40
CA GLY A 29 11.78 -3.77 6.73
C GLY A 29 11.73 -5.21 6.20
N SER A 30 10.63 -5.63 5.53
CA SER A 30 10.54 -6.95 4.90
C SER A 30 11.45 -7.07 3.68
N THR A 31 11.87 -8.30 3.40
CA THR A 31 12.58 -8.63 2.14
C THR A 31 11.62 -8.56 0.97
N ALA A 32 12.05 -8.00 -0.15
CA ALA A 32 11.23 -8.01 -1.36
C ALA A 32 11.07 -9.45 -1.90
N LEU A 33 9.83 -9.91 -2.08
CA LEU A 33 9.54 -11.27 -2.57
C LEU A 33 10.19 -11.52 -3.94
N GLU A 34 10.16 -10.52 -4.81
CA GLU A 34 10.76 -10.54 -6.15
C GLU A 34 12.30 -10.57 -6.15
N SER A 35 12.96 -10.20 -5.05
CA SER A 35 14.42 -10.26 -4.93
C SER A 35 14.97 -11.64 -4.54
N LEU A 36 14.10 -12.56 -4.16
CA LEU A 36 14.52 -13.92 -3.82
C LEU A 36 14.96 -14.65 -5.08
N ALA A 37 16.03 -15.43 -4.95
CA ALA A 37 16.50 -16.27 -6.07
C ALA A 37 15.52 -17.42 -6.35
N ASP A 38 15.47 -17.86 -7.58
CA ASP A 38 14.67 -19.01 -8.01
C ASP A 38 15.08 -20.28 -7.25
N GLY A 39 14.09 -21.00 -6.74
CA GLY A 39 14.33 -22.27 -6.05
C GLY A 39 15.10 -22.17 -4.73
N SER A 40 15.21 -20.98 -4.14
CA SER A 40 15.99 -20.75 -2.90
C SER A 40 15.21 -21.00 -1.60
N VAL A 41 13.90 -21.27 -1.70
CA VAL A 41 12.98 -21.39 -0.55
C VAL A 41 12.41 -22.80 -0.47
N GLU A 42 12.35 -23.37 0.73
CA GLU A 42 11.76 -24.69 0.96
C GLU A 42 10.28 -24.63 1.27
N THR A 43 9.84 -23.62 2.03
CA THR A 43 8.44 -23.45 2.40
C THR A 43 8.01 -21.98 2.29
N ALA A 44 6.81 -21.76 1.81
CA ALA A 44 6.19 -20.44 1.73
C ALA A 44 4.78 -20.47 2.32
N MET A 45 4.47 -19.48 3.17
CA MET A 45 3.11 -19.22 3.61
C MET A 45 2.68 -17.84 3.09
N VAL A 46 1.54 -17.80 2.40
CA VAL A 46 1.04 -16.57 1.76
C VAL A 46 -0.36 -16.26 2.26
N TYR A 47 -0.51 -15.14 2.96
CA TYR A 47 -1.80 -14.52 3.17
C TYR A 47 -2.13 -13.66 1.94
N ALA A 48 -2.90 -14.24 1.05
CA ALA A 48 -3.05 -13.73 -0.31
C ALA A 48 -3.90 -12.45 -0.35
N PRO A 49 -3.44 -11.41 -1.07
CA PRO A 49 -4.14 -10.13 -1.17
C PRO A 49 -5.46 -10.25 -1.96
N PRO A 50 -6.42 -9.31 -1.76
CA PRO A 50 -7.74 -9.38 -2.38
C PRO A 50 -7.73 -9.09 -3.88
N GLY A 51 -6.82 -8.25 -4.37
CA GLY A 51 -6.69 -7.88 -5.78
C GLY A 51 -6.26 -9.07 -6.66
N VAL A 52 -6.88 -9.27 -7.81
CA VAL A 52 -6.61 -10.47 -8.65
C VAL A 52 -5.19 -10.46 -9.21
N LEU A 53 -4.76 -9.35 -9.84
CA LEU A 53 -3.42 -9.25 -10.43
C LEU A 53 -2.34 -9.29 -9.35
N GLU A 54 -2.53 -8.55 -8.27
CA GLU A 54 -1.64 -8.54 -7.10
C GLU A 54 -1.51 -9.95 -6.49
N ARG A 55 -2.64 -10.64 -6.29
CA ARG A 55 -2.65 -12.00 -5.74
C ARG A 55 -1.93 -12.99 -6.64
N ARG A 56 -2.23 -12.98 -7.95
CA ARG A 56 -1.55 -13.86 -8.91
C ARG A 56 -0.07 -13.58 -9.00
N TYR A 57 0.35 -12.31 -8.92
CA TYR A 57 1.75 -11.91 -8.83
C TYR A 57 2.42 -12.50 -7.59
N ALA A 58 1.83 -12.32 -6.40
CA ALA A 58 2.39 -12.82 -5.16
C ALA A 58 2.51 -14.35 -5.15
N LEU A 59 1.49 -15.06 -5.68
CA LEU A 59 1.52 -16.52 -5.81
C LEU A 59 2.60 -16.99 -6.80
N ALA A 60 2.71 -16.35 -7.95
CA ALA A 60 3.70 -16.70 -8.96
C ALA A 60 5.13 -16.44 -8.47
N GLN A 61 5.38 -15.32 -7.79
CA GLN A 61 6.67 -15.00 -7.18
C GLN A 61 7.04 -16.00 -6.06
N ALA A 62 6.08 -16.38 -5.20
CA ALA A 62 6.31 -17.38 -4.17
C ALA A 62 6.63 -18.75 -4.80
N LEU A 63 5.90 -19.16 -5.84
CA LEU A 63 6.18 -20.40 -6.58
C LEU A 63 7.54 -20.36 -7.29
N ARG A 64 7.92 -19.22 -7.88
CA ARG A 64 9.25 -19.04 -8.49
C ARG A 64 10.36 -19.25 -7.46
N ALA A 65 10.21 -18.62 -6.28
CA ALA A 65 11.21 -18.71 -5.21
C ALA A 65 11.29 -20.09 -4.55
N LEU A 66 10.22 -20.89 -4.55
CA LEU A 66 10.22 -22.24 -4.00
C LEU A 66 11.10 -23.18 -4.84
N GLN A 67 11.82 -24.07 -4.17
CA GLN A 67 12.48 -25.21 -4.81
C GLN A 67 11.45 -26.25 -5.31
N VAL A 68 11.82 -27.11 -6.24
CA VAL A 68 11.01 -28.27 -6.63
C VAL A 68 10.82 -29.17 -5.40
N GLY A 69 9.59 -29.63 -5.16
CA GLY A 69 9.21 -30.33 -3.94
C GLY A 69 8.91 -29.42 -2.73
N GLY A 70 9.17 -28.11 -2.86
CA GLY A 70 8.84 -27.12 -1.83
C GLY A 70 7.33 -26.93 -1.65
N ARG A 71 6.93 -26.56 -0.43
CA ARG A 71 5.51 -26.44 -0.04
C ARG A 71 5.05 -24.99 -0.01
N LEU A 72 3.94 -24.72 -0.70
CA LEU A 72 3.23 -23.45 -0.62
C LEU A 72 1.91 -23.64 0.14
N ASP A 73 1.71 -22.83 1.17
CA ASP A 73 0.51 -22.75 1.99
C ASP A 73 -0.14 -21.37 1.77
N VAL A 74 -1.29 -21.33 1.11
CA VAL A 74 -1.96 -20.07 0.74
C VAL A 74 -3.29 -19.97 1.46
N MET A 75 -3.59 -18.82 2.01
CA MET A 75 -4.89 -18.54 2.58
C MET A 75 -5.37 -17.13 2.29
N ALA A 76 -6.69 -16.98 2.19
CA ALA A 76 -7.37 -15.69 2.13
C ALA A 76 -8.78 -15.80 2.73
N ALA A 77 -9.33 -14.69 3.22
CA ALA A 77 -10.72 -14.63 3.60
C ALA A 77 -11.61 -14.96 2.39
N LYS A 78 -12.71 -15.69 2.64
CA LYS A 78 -13.58 -16.24 1.59
C LYS A 78 -14.06 -15.16 0.61
N ASP A 79 -14.45 -14.01 1.12
CA ASP A 79 -14.97 -12.85 0.39
C ASP A 79 -13.86 -11.93 -0.17
N LYS A 80 -12.60 -12.10 0.29
CA LYS A 80 -11.42 -11.33 -0.16
C LYS A 80 -10.50 -12.18 -1.05
N GLY A 81 -11.09 -12.92 -1.98
CA GLY A 81 -10.35 -13.72 -2.96
C GLY A 81 -10.19 -15.20 -2.60
N GLY A 82 -10.46 -15.61 -1.35
CA GLY A 82 -10.31 -16.99 -0.91
C GLY A 82 -11.06 -18.01 -1.78
N SER A 83 -12.27 -17.69 -2.22
CA SER A 83 -13.09 -18.55 -3.10
C SER A 83 -12.47 -18.82 -4.49
N ARG A 84 -11.43 -18.08 -4.87
CA ARG A 84 -10.76 -18.20 -6.18
C ARG A 84 -9.39 -18.88 -6.09
N LEU A 85 -8.81 -18.99 -4.88
CA LEU A 85 -7.44 -19.50 -4.68
C LEU A 85 -7.18 -20.83 -5.37
N LYS A 86 -8.07 -21.81 -5.16
CA LYS A 86 -7.93 -23.13 -5.77
C LYS A 86 -7.82 -23.03 -7.29
N LYS A 87 -8.77 -22.36 -7.94
CA LYS A 87 -8.79 -22.19 -9.39
C LYS A 87 -7.56 -21.44 -9.93
N GLU A 88 -7.08 -20.44 -9.18
CA GLU A 88 -5.88 -19.67 -9.58
C GLU A 88 -4.60 -20.50 -9.48
N LEU A 89 -4.48 -21.38 -8.48
CA LEU A 89 -3.36 -22.30 -8.34
C LEU A 89 -3.41 -23.45 -9.36
N GLU A 90 -4.61 -24.02 -9.62
CA GLU A 90 -4.83 -24.99 -10.68
C GLU A 90 -4.48 -24.42 -12.07
N ALA A 91 -4.69 -23.12 -12.30
CA ALA A 91 -4.30 -22.46 -13.54
C ALA A 91 -2.77 -22.37 -13.74
N PHE A 92 -1.97 -22.57 -12.69
CA PHE A 92 -0.52 -22.75 -12.79
C PHE A 92 -0.11 -24.22 -12.99
N GLY A 93 -1.06 -25.14 -13.14
CA GLY A 93 -0.80 -26.57 -13.35
C GLY A 93 -0.58 -27.37 -12.06
N LEU A 94 -1.00 -26.82 -10.91
CA LEU A 94 -0.78 -27.44 -9.60
C LEU A 94 -1.96 -28.29 -9.16
N GLU A 95 -1.69 -29.41 -8.47
CA GLU A 95 -2.70 -30.12 -7.69
C GLU A 95 -2.92 -29.40 -6.35
N VAL A 96 -4.20 -29.11 -6.03
CA VAL A 96 -4.54 -28.24 -4.90
C VAL A 96 -5.36 -28.98 -3.85
N GLY A 97 -4.79 -29.17 -2.68
CA GLY A 97 -5.52 -29.51 -1.48
C GLY A 97 -6.20 -28.29 -0.88
N GLU A 98 -7.55 -28.28 -0.78
CA GLU A 98 -8.30 -27.14 -0.24
C GLU A 98 -9.01 -27.54 1.07
N THR A 99 -8.93 -26.63 2.05
CA THR A 99 -9.66 -26.67 3.32
C THR A 99 -10.31 -25.32 3.65
N ALA A 100 -11.26 -25.33 4.57
CA ALA A 100 -11.89 -24.11 5.08
C ALA A 100 -11.75 -24.05 6.60
N LYS A 101 -11.32 -22.87 7.11
CA LYS A 101 -11.19 -22.62 8.56
C LYS A 101 -11.36 -21.13 8.83
N ALA A 102 -12.09 -20.78 9.91
CA ALA A 102 -12.23 -19.40 10.39
C ALA A 102 -12.60 -18.38 9.28
N HIS A 103 -13.60 -18.69 8.47
CA HIS A 103 -14.05 -17.89 7.31
C HIS A 103 -13.00 -17.68 6.20
N HIS A 104 -11.91 -18.45 6.21
CA HIS A 104 -10.88 -18.45 5.16
C HIS A 104 -10.94 -19.73 4.32
N ARG A 105 -10.42 -19.64 3.11
CA ARG A 105 -9.97 -20.78 2.31
C ARG A 105 -8.46 -20.90 2.46
N ARG A 106 -8.01 -22.14 2.62
CA ARG A 106 -6.58 -22.50 2.69
C ARG A 106 -6.30 -23.54 1.63
N CYS A 107 -5.30 -23.29 0.81
CA CYS A 107 -4.82 -24.18 -0.24
C CYS A 107 -3.40 -24.60 0.07
N LEU A 108 -3.13 -25.89 -0.08
CA LEU A 108 -1.80 -26.48 0.04
C LEU A 108 -1.41 -27.05 -1.30
N VAL A 109 -0.22 -26.73 -1.77
CA VAL A 109 0.36 -27.22 -3.01
C VAL A 109 1.84 -27.57 -2.82
N ILE A 110 2.32 -28.51 -3.61
CA ILE A 110 3.75 -28.83 -3.74
C ILE A 110 4.20 -28.39 -5.12
N LYS A 111 5.32 -27.64 -5.19
CA LYS A 111 5.92 -27.24 -6.45
C LYS A 111 6.45 -28.44 -7.20
N THR A 112 6.04 -28.61 -8.45
CA THR A 112 6.44 -29.78 -9.30
C THR A 112 7.61 -29.48 -10.21
N GLY A 113 7.84 -28.20 -10.56
CA GLY A 113 8.81 -27.76 -11.56
C GLY A 113 8.23 -27.73 -12.99
N SER A 114 6.93 -28.07 -13.13
CA SER A 114 6.20 -28.00 -14.41
C SER A 114 5.10 -26.95 -14.44
N GLU A 115 5.17 -25.98 -13.51
CA GLU A 115 4.22 -24.88 -13.45
C GLU A 115 4.25 -24.05 -14.74
N THR A 116 3.06 -23.60 -15.16
CA THR A 116 2.87 -22.79 -16.37
C THR A 116 2.29 -21.43 -16.03
N GLY A 117 2.58 -20.41 -16.86
CA GLY A 117 1.97 -19.10 -16.72
C GLY A 117 2.49 -18.25 -15.56
N LEU A 118 3.56 -18.67 -14.87
CA LEU A 118 4.17 -17.88 -13.78
C LEU A 118 4.70 -16.55 -14.31
N ASP A 119 5.48 -16.57 -15.41
CA ASP A 119 6.06 -15.36 -15.99
C ASP A 119 4.99 -14.38 -16.46
N ALA A 120 3.91 -14.87 -17.05
CA ALA A 120 2.78 -14.04 -17.46
C ALA A 120 2.09 -13.38 -16.25
N ALA A 121 1.92 -14.10 -15.15
CA ALA A 121 1.34 -13.58 -13.92
C ALA A 121 2.27 -12.56 -13.23
N ILE A 122 3.58 -12.81 -13.26
CA ILE A 122 4.61 -11.88 -12.77
C ILE A 122 4.59 -10.61 -13.61
N ALA A 123 4.64 -10.71 -14.93
CA ALA A 123 4.62 -9.55 -15.82
C ALA A 123 3.34 -8.69 -15.63
N ALA A 124 2.17 -9.33 -15.52
CA ALA A 124 0.90 -8.63 -15.34
C ALA A 124 0.74 -7.93 -13.98
N GLY A 125 1.44 -8.40 -12.95
CA GLY A 125 1.38 -7.83 -11.60
C GLY A 125 2.62 -7.02 -11.20
N ALA A 126 3.62 -6.90 -12.07
CA ALA A 126 4.82 -6.10 -11.84
C ALA A 126 4.54 -4.60 -11.98
N MET A 127 5.50 -3.79 -11.51
CA MET A 127 5.49 -2.35 -11.75
C MET A 127 5.61 -2.06 -13.26
N GLN A 128 4.72 -1.20 -13.76
CA GLN A 128 4.61 -0.88 -15.18
C GLN A 128 4.22 0.57 -15.41
N ALA A 129 4.53 1.10 -16.59
CA ALA A 129 3.95 2.35 -17.06
C ALA A 129 2.47 2.10 -17.35
N VAL A 130 1.59 2.91 -16.77
CA VAL A 130 0.15 2.75 -16.91
C VAL A 130 -0.36 3.65 -18.03
N GLU A 131 -0.94 3.04 -19.06
CA GLU A 131 -1.50 3.77 -20.21
C GLU A 131 -2.60 4.74 -19.75
N GLY A 132 -2.53 5.99 -20.20
CA GLY A 132 -3.49 7.05 -19.84
C GLY A 132 -3.29 7.67 -18.46
N LEU A 133 -2.37 7.15 -17.63
CA LEU A 133 -1.99 7.75 -16.35
C LEU A 133 -0.68 8.56 -16.46
N GLU A 134 0.12 8.27 -17.48
CA GLU A 134 1.47 8.84 -17.68
C GLU A 134 2.37 8.67 -16.44
N ALA A 135 2.17 7.59 -15.70
CA ALA A 135 2.90 7.29 -14.48
C ALA A 135 3.21 5.80 -14.38
N TRP A 136 4.24 5.49 -13.63
CA TRP A 136 4.55 4.13 -13.20
C TRP A 136 3.70 3.77 -11.99
N SER A 137 3.14 2.55 -12.00
CA SER A 137 2.43 2.02 -10.86
C SER A 137 2.42 0.49 -10.87
N GLN A 138 1.86 -0.11 -9.83
CA GLN A 138 1.80 -1.57 -9.70
C GLN A 138 0.43 -2.02 -9.18
N PRO A 139 -0.17 -3.10 -9.73
CA PRO A 139 -1.36 -3.70 -9.17
C PRO A 139 -1.23 -3.99 -7.67
N GLY A 140 -2.19 -3.48 -6.89
CA GLY A 140 -2.20 -3.52 -5.44
C GLY A 140 -1.92 -2.18 -4.76
N VAL A 141 -1.22 -1.26 -5.43
CA VAL A 141 -1.12 0.14 -4.99
C VAL A 141 -2.49 0.81 -5.14
N PHE A 142 -2.84 1.68 -4.21
CA PHE A 142 -4.11 2.42 -4.27
C PHE A 142 -4.25 3.18 -5.58
N ALA A 143 -5.41 3.02 -6.25
CA ALA A 143 -5.72 3.62 -7.55
C ALA A 143 -4.62 3.40 -8.60
N TRP A 144 -3.98 2.23 -8.61
CA TRP A 144 -2.79 1.92 -9.41
C TRP A 144 -2.97 2.15 -10.92
N ASP A 145 -4.19 2.09 -11.42
CA ASP A 145 -4.56 2.16 -12.85
C ASP A 145 -5.29 3.45 -13.25
N ARG A 146 -5.42 4.41 -12.33
CA ARG A 146 -6.17 5.65 -12.56
C ARG A 146 -5.76 6.76 -11.63
N ILE A 147 -6.13 7.99 -11.97
CA ILE A 147 -6.08 9.10 -11.02
C ILE A 147 -7.26 8.96 -10.04
N ASP A 148 -6.96 8.92 -8.74
CA ASP A 148 -8.01 8.94 -7.72
C ASP A 148 -8.74 10.28 -7.73
N ALA A 149 -10.08 10.23 -7.73
CA ALA A 149 -10.92 11.43 -7.82
C ALA A 149 -10.75 12.36 -6.60
N GLY A 150 -10.54 11.81 -5.41
CA GLY A 150 -10.28 12.60 -4.20
C GLY A 150 -8.93 13.33 -4.29
N SER A 151 -7.88 12.63 -4.69
CA SER A 151 -6.56 13.23 -4.92
C SER A 151 -6.59 14.29 -6.02
N ALA A 152 -7.32 14.07 -7.11
CA ALA A 152 -7.49 15.06 -8.17
C ALA A 152 -8.19 16.32 -7.68
N GLN A 153 -9.24 16.19 -6.85
CA GLN A 153 -9.93 17.33 -6.27
C GLN A 153 -9.02 18.08 -5.28
N LEU A 154 -8.28 17.38 -4.41
CA LEU A 154 -7.34 18.03 -3.50
C LEU A 154 -6.29 18.82 -4.28
N ALA A 155 -5.70 18.23 -5.31
CA ALA A 155 -4.72 18.89 -6.17
C ALA A 155 -5.26 20.16 -6.87
N ALA A 156 -6.53 20.14 -7.28
CA ALA A 156 -7.17 21.27 -7.95
C ALA A 156 -7.51 22.45 -7.02
N HIS A 157 -7.71 22.19 -5.71
CA HIS A 157 -8.11 23.20 -4.73
C HIS A 157 -6.95 23.68 -3.86
N MET A 158 -5.87 22.94 -3.82
CA MET A 158 -4.70 23.27 -3.02
C MET A 158 -3.95 24.46 -3.64
N PRO A 159 -3.58 25.49 -2.84
CA PRO A 159 -2.75 26.60 -3.33
C PRO A 159 -1.32 26.15 -3.58
N ALA A 160 -0.51 27.00 -4.17
CA ALA A 160 0.93 26.80 -4.21
C ALA A 160 1.50 26.78 -2.77
N LEU A 161 2.02 25.62 -2.37
CA LEU A 161 2.61 25.41 -1.05
C LEU A 161 4.05 25.93 -0.99
N LYS A 162 4.59 26.11 0.22
CA LYS A 162 5.95 26.60 0.45
C LYS A 162 6.60 25.96 1.67
N GLY A 163 7.94 25.92 1.67
CA GLY A 163 8.73 25.40 2.77
C GLY A 163 8.88 23.88 2.74
N ALA A 164 9.13 23.28 3.89
CA ALA A 164 9.30 21.84 4.05
C ALA A 164 7.96 21.15 4.31
N GLY A 165 7.68 20.03 3.61
CA GLY A 165 6.43 19.32 3.76
C GLY A 165 6.52 17.82 3.68
N ALA A 166 5.34 17.16 3.83
CA ALA A 166 5.21 15.74 3.62
C ALA A 166 3.90 15.39 2.88
N ASP A 167 3.94 14.29 2.11
CA ASP A 167 2.79 13.59 1.53
C ASP A 167 2.61 12.28 2.29
N LEU A 168 1.58 12.22 3.13
CA LEU A 168 1.30 11.05 3.97
C LEU A 168 0.32 10.10 3.28
N GLY A 169 0.78 8.89 2.98
CA GLY A 169 0.08 7.95 2.10
C GLY A 169 0.24 8.37 0.65
N CYS A 170 1.49 8.54 0.21
CA CYS A 170 1.80 9.20 -1.07
C CYS A 170 1.36 8.40 -2.31
N GLY A 171 1.04 7.10 -2.17
CA GLY A 171 0.74 6.24 -3.30
C GLY A 171 1.87 6.28 -4.33
N TYR A 172 1.53 6.32 -5.60
CA TYR A 172 2.52 6.43 -6.68
C TYR A 172 3.04 7.89 -6.92
N GLY A 173 2.73 8.84 -6.01
CA GLY A 173 3.26 10.20 -6.04
C GLY A 173 2.38 11.25 -6.74
N ALA A 174 1.09 10.97 -6.97
CA ALA A 174 0.20 11.87 -7.71
C ALA A 174 0.07 13.28 -7.09
N LEU A 175 -0.07 13.39 -5.77
CA LEU A 175 -0.12 14.69 -5.08
C LEU A 175 1.25 15.37 -5.08
N ALA A 176 2.31 14.60 -4.85
CA ALA A 176 3.68 15.11 -4.80
C ALA A 176 4.09 15.80 -6.10
N THR A 177 3.70 15.27 -7.28
CA THR A 177 3.98 15.89 -8.58
C THR A 177 3.32 17.29 -8.72
N VAL A 178 2.16 17.49 -8.11
CA VAL A 178 1.47 18.79 -8.10
C VAL A 178 2.12 19.75 -7.10
N VAL A 179 2.42 19.29 -5.89
CA VAL A 179 3.07 20.06 -4.82
C VAL A 179 4.41 20.62 -5.29
N LEU A 180 5.22 19.81 -5.95
CA LEU A 180 6.58 20.19 -6.41
C LEU A 180 6.61 21.14 -7.61
N ARG A 181 5.46 21.46 -8.23
CA ARG A 181 5.37 22.57 -9.20
C ARG A 181 5.64 23.93 -8.56
N SER A 182 5.45 24.04 -7.24
CA SER A 182 5.81 25.26 -6.51
C SER A 182 7.31 25.29 -6.24
N GLU A 183 8.00 26.29 -6.77
CA GLU A 183 9.42 26.52 -6.51
C GLU A 183 9.69 26.95 -5.04
N ALA A 184 8.64 27.40 -4.33
CA ALA A 184 8.72 27.76 -2.93
C ALA A 184 8.76 26.56 -1.97
N VAL A 185 8.50 25.34 -2.44
CA VAL A 185 8.70 24.10 -1.68
C VAL A 185 10.18 23.83 -1.62
N THR A 186 10.72 23.67 -0.40
CA THR A 186 12.15 23.44 -0.17
C THR A 186 12.49 21.96 -0.01
N SER A 187 11.55 21.16 0.52
CA SER A 187 11.66 19.70 0.61
C SER A 187 10.28 19.06 0.72
N LEU A 188 10.15 17.83 0.24
CA LEU A 188 8.93 17.04 0.34
C LEU A 188 9.29 15.59 0.70
N ARG A 189 8.77 15.10 1.84
CA ARG A 189 8.86 13.70 2.24
C ARG A 189 7.64 12.94 1.72
N LEU A 190 7.86 11.91 0.90
CA LEU A 190 6.82 11.01 0.41
C LEU A 190 6.86 9.72 1.23
N ILE A 191 5.79 9.45 1.94
CA ILE A 191 5.75 8.37 2.94
C ILE A 191 4.56 7.47 2.64
N ASP A 192 4.81 6.16 2.51
CA ASP A 192 3.75 5.16 2.34
C ASP A 192 4.11 3.86 3.07
N LEU A 193 3.07 3.15 3.51
CA LEU A 193 3.19 1.82 4.09
C LEU A 193 3.49 0.76 3.03
N ASP A 194 3.06 0.98 1.80
CA ASP A 194 3.29 0.07 0.69
C ASP A 194 4.61 0.39 -0.03
N ARG A 195 5.59 -0.53 0.06
CA ARG A 195 6.88 -0.38 -0.64
C ARG A 195 6.70 -0.13 -2.14
N ARG A 196 5.73 -0.79 -2.76
CA ARG A 196 5.45 -0.67 -4.21
C ARG A 196 5.00 0.76 -4.57
N ALA A 197 4.24 1.40 -3.69
CA ALA A 197 3.83 2.79 -3.81
C ALA A 197 5.06 3.71 -3.75
N VAL A 198 5.93 3.51 -2.74
CA VAL A 198 7.18 4.28 -2.58
C VAL A 198 8.10 4.09 -3.80
N ASP A 199 8.23 2.86 -4.29
CA ASP A 199 9.07 2.57 -5.46
C ASP A 199 8.50 3.19 -6.75
N ALA A 200 7.17 3.21 -6.90
CA ALA A 200 6.49 3.90 -8.00
C ALA A 200 6.65 5.42 -7.88
N ALA A 201 6.44 5.99 -6.69
CA ALA A 201 6.64 7.41 -6.44
C ALA A 201 8.07 7.85 -6.77
N ARG A 202 9.08 7.06 -6.42
CA ARG A 202 10.50 7.33 -6.76
C ARG A 202 10.75 7.37 -8.25
N LYS A 203 10.01 6.58 -9.05
CA LYS A 203 10.10 6.63 -10.52
C LYS A 203 9.35 7.80 -11.13
N ASN A 204 8.27 8.25 -10.49
CA ASN A 204 7.40 9.30 -11.03
C ASN A 204 7.83 10.70 -10.63
N VAL A 205 8.56 10.84 -9.52
CA VAL A 205 8.94 12.14 -8.94
C VAL A 205 10.46 12.30 -9.02
N GLU A 206 10.92 12.79 -10.16
CA GLU A 206 12.35 13.09 -10.43
C GLU A 206 12.66 14.53 -9.99
N ASP A 207 12.61 14.80 -8.68
CA ASP A 207 12.88 16.11 -8.09
C ASP A 207 13.83 15.97 -6.90
N ALA A 208 14.95 16.72 -6.91
CA ALA A 208 15.95 16.65 -5.85
C ALA A 208 15.44 17.07 -4.46
N ARG A 209 14.32 17.76 -4.39
CA ARG A 209 13.64 18.14 -3.14
C ARG A 209 12.83 17.00 -2.53
N ALA A 210 12.55 15.93 -3.31
CA ALA A 210 11.78 14.78 -2.85
C ALA A 210 12.65 13.77 -2.10
N SER A 211 12.13 13.24 -1.00
CA SER A 211 12.67 12.08 -0.30
C SER A 211 11.58 11.04 -0.09
N PHE A 212 11.96 9.75 -0.06
CA PHE A 212 11.02 8.65 -0.11
C PHE A 212 11.23 7.72 1.07
N GLU A 213 10.17 7.40 1.80
CA GLU A 213 10.22 6.61 3.01
C GLU A 213 9.16 5.50 3.01
N TRP A 214 9.60 4.26 3.12
CA TRP A 214 8.74 3.12 3.31
C TRP A 214 8.50 2.92 4.81
N ALA A 215 7.40 3.46 5.33
CA ALA A 215 7.12 3.47 6.75
C ALA A 215 5.60 3.49 7.05
N ASP A 216 5.27 3.05 8.25
CA ASP A 216 3.94 3.25 8.80
C ASP A 216 3.84 4.66 9.40
N VAL A 217 3.00 5.51 8.80
CA VAL A 217 2.77 6.89 9.26
C VAL A 217 2.45 6.94 10.76
N ARG A 218 1.77 5.93 11.31
CA ARG A 218 1.38 5.87 12.72
C ARG A 218 2.58 5.79 13.67
N THR A 219 3.69 5.25 13.21
CA THR A 219 4.89 4.99 14.03
C THR A 219 6.03 5.96 13.78
N LEU A 220 5.86 6.92 12.88
CA LEU A 220 6.88 7.92 12.58
C LEU A 220 7.22 8.78 13.80
N GLU A 221 8.47 9.12 13.94
CA GLU A 221 8.88 10.22 14.81
C GLU A 221 8.44 11.56 14.24
N ALA A 222 7.95 12.45 15.10
CA ALA A 222 7.44 13.76 14.73
C ALA A 222 8.30 14.85 15.34
N ALA A 223 9.06 15.59 14.52
CA ALA A 223 9.88 16.72 14.98
C ALA A 223 9.05 18.01 15.18
N GLY A 224 7.87 18.12 14.59
CA GLY A 224 7.02 19.30 14.66
C GLY A 224 7.58 20.48 13.90
N ASP A 225 8.25 20.26 12.77
CA ASP A 225 9.04 21.23 12.00
C ASP A 225 8.51 21.49 10.58
N LEU A 226 7.50 20.74 10.12
CA LEU A 226 6.98 20.88 8.77
C LEU A 226 6.08 22.11 8.61
N ASP A 227 6.22 22.76 7.46
CA ASP A 227 5.38 23.88 7.05
C ASP A 227 4.00 23.43 6.58
N PHE A 228 3.95 22.30 5.88
CA PHE A 228 2.72 21.76 5.36
C PHE A 228 2.72 20.22 5.29
N ILE A 229 1.52 19.66 5.28
CA ILE A 229 1.27 18.25 4.98
C ILE A 229 0.12 18.17 3.98
N VAL A 230 0.23 17.28 3.00
CA VAL A 230 -0.85 16.86 2.12
C VAL A 230 -1.17 15.40 2.39
N SER A 231 -2.43 14.99 2.31
CA SER A 231 -2.81 13.58 2.48
C SER A 231 -4.16 13.26 1.86
N ASN A 232 -4.22 12.11 1.21
CA ASN A 232 -5.43 11.36 0.96
C ASN A 232 -5.34 10.07 1.80
N PRO A 233 -5.71 10.11 3.09
CA PRO A 233 -5.46 9.01 4.00
C PRO A 233 -6.25 7.77 3.59
N PRO A 234 -5.70 6.57 3.76
CA PRO A 234 -6.42 5.34 3.51
C PRO A 234 -7.62 5.22 4.46
N PHE A 235 -8.77 4.80 3.91
CA PHE A 235 -10.00 4.57 4.66
C PHE A 235 -10.39 3.10 4.72
N HIS A 236 -9.56 2.20 4.16
CA HIS A 236 -9.71 0.76 4.23
C HIS A 236 -8.44 0.11 4.77
N ASP A 237 -8.60 -0.80 5.73
CA ASP A 237 -7.56 -1.73 6.15
C ASP A 237 -7.98 -3.15 5.74
N GLY A 238 -7.17 -3.76 4.85
CA GLY A 238 -7.44 -5.10 4.32
C GLY A 238 -8.83 -5.25 3.67
N GLY A 239 -9.40 -4.15 3.11
CA GLY A 239 -10.70 -4.15 2.42
C GLY A 239 -11.92 -4.01 3.33
N SER A 240 -11.75 -3.61 4.59
CA SER A 240 -12.82 -3.11 5.48
C SER A 240 -12.56 -1.65 5.81
N GLU A 241 -13.63 -0.86 5.93
CA GLU A 241 -13.53 0.55 6.33
C GLU A 241 -13.01 0.65 7.76
N ASP A 242 -11.87 1.34 7.96
CA ASP A 242 -11.32 1.61 9.29
C ASP A 242 -11.13 3.12 9.50
N ARG A 243 -12.07 3.72 10.23
CA ARG A 243 -12.04 5.14 10.62
C ARG A 243 -10.82 5.49 11.47
N ARG A 244 -10.29 4.53 12.27
CA ARG A 244 -9.13 4.75 13.15
C ARG A 244 -7.87 5.07 12.35
N LEU A 245 -7.81 4.59 11.10
CA LEU A 245 -6.65 4.83 10.25
C LEU A 245 -6.58 6.31 9.86
N GLY A 246 -7.68 6.89 9.36
CA GLY A 246 -7.74 8.33 9.06
C GLY A 246 -7.51 9.22 10.29
N GLN A 247 -8.06 8.84 11.46
CA GLN A 247 -7.80 9.53 12.73
C GLN A 247 -6.32 9.53 13.09
N ALA A 248 -5.64 8.39 12.92
CA ALA A 248 -4.20 8.29 13.18
C ALA A 248 -3.38 9.19 12.24
N PHE A 249 -3.77 9.31 10.96
CA PHE A 249 -3.13 10.22 10.00
C PHE A 249 -3.32 11.69 10.41
N ILE A 250 -4.53 12.10 10.79
CA ILE A 250 -4.83 13.46 11.26
C ILE A 250 -3.99 13.80 12.50
N LYS A 251 -3.95 12.91 13.47
CA LYS A 251 -3.14 13.07 14.69
C LYS A 251 -1.65 13.21 14.36
N LYS A 252 -1.13 12.30 13.52
CA LYS A 252 0.28 12.32 13.14
C LYS A 252 0.63 13.59 12.35
N ALA A 253 -0.23 14.04 11.45
CA ALA A 253 -0.04 15.30 10.74
C ALA A 253 0.06 16.49 11.70
N ALA A 254 -0.82 16.55 12.72
CA ALA A 254 -0.73 17.60 13.74
C ALA A 254 0.57 17.53 14.55
N GLU A 255 1.10 16.34 14.85
CA GLU A 255 2.36 16.16 15.55
C GLU A 255 3.57 16.63 14.69
N MET A 256 3.58 16.34 13.38
CA MET A 256 4.68 16.65 12.46
C MET A 256 4.72 18.11 12.03
N LEU A 257 3.58 18.83 12.04
CA LEU A 257 3.51 20.23 11.66
C LEU A 257 4.07 21.15 12.75
N LYS A 258 4.75 22.20 12.36
CA LYS A 258 5.12 23.30 13.25
C LYS A 258 3.89 24.18 13.59
N LYS A 259 4.00 25.03 14.61
CA LYS A 259 2.96 26.01 14.93
C LYS A 259 2.69 26.92 13.72
N GLY A 260 1.43 27.00 13.30
CA GLY A 260 1.01 27.72 12.10
C GLY A 260 1.18 26.94 10.79
N GLY A 261 1.70 25.72 10.85
CA GLY A 261 1.76 24.82 9.70
C GLY A 261 0.37 24.34 9.25
N GLY A 262 0.24 23.99 7.98
CA GLY A 262 -1.03 23.66 7.33
C GLY A 262 -1.16 22.18 6.91
N LEU A 263 -2.33 21.59 7.15
CA LEU A 263 -2.73 20.29 6.60
C LEU A 263 -3.74 20.50 5.48
N TRP A 264 -3.48 19.91 4.31
CA TRP A 264 -4.43 19.76 3.20
C TRP A 264 -4.83 18.29 3.11
N LEU A 265 -6.12 18.01 3.34
CA LEU A 265 -6.62 16.65 3.48
C LEU A 265 -7.88 16.46 2.65
N VAL A 266 -7.97 15.31 1.97
CA VAL A 266 -9.21 14.84 1.35
C VAL A 266 -9.72 13.60 2.08
N GLY A 267 -11.02 13.49 2.22
CA GLY A 267 -11.68 12.30 2.76
C GLY A 267 -13.03 12.06 2.11
N ASN A 268 -13.50 10.82 2.13
CA ASN A 268 -14.84 10.50 1.67
C ASN A 268 -15.90 11.25 2.50
N ARG A 269 -16.96 11.72 1.87
CA ARG A 269 -18.00 12.56 2.49
C ARG A 269 -18.64 11.93 3.73
N HIS A 270 -18.77 10.60 3.77
CA HIS A 270 -19.37 9.90 4.91
C HIS A 270 -18.43 9.72 6.11
N LEU A 271 -17.12 10.01 5.94
CA LEU A 271 -16.15 9.94 7.03
C LEU A 271 -16.21 11.24 7.87
N PRO A 272 -16.48 11.16 9.17
CA PRO A 272 -16.64 12.33 10.03
C PRO A 272 -15.27 12.82 10.56
N TYR A 273 -14.37 13.24 9.68
CA TYR A 273 -13.05 13.76 10.06
C TYR A 273 -13.10 15.13 10.76
N GLU A 274 -14.23 15.85 10.67
CA GLU A 274 -14.41 17.17 11.26
C GLU A 274 -14.12 17.20 12.76
N ALA A 275 -14.60 16.19 13.51
CA ALA A 275 -14.38 16.10 14.95
C ALA A 275 -12.89 15.92 15.29
N ASP A 276 -12.22 15.03 14.58
CA ASP A 276 -10.79 14.72 14.79
C ASP A 276 -9.90 15.90 14.39
N LEU A 277 -10.23 16.57 13.28
CA LEU A 277 -9.54 17.78 12.81
C LEU A 277 -9.69 18.92 13.83
N ASN A 278 -10.92 19.21 14.28
CA ASN A 278 -11.17 20.26 15.27
C ASN A 278 -10.52 19.98 16.64
N ALA A 279 -10.31 18.72 17.00
CA ALA A 279 -9.58 18.34 18.21
C ALA A 279 -8.07 18.53 18.10
N ALA A 280 -7.50 18.41 16.88
CA ALA A 280 -6.05 18.41 16.64
C ALA A 280 -5.51 19.76 16.13
N PHE A 281 -6.36 20.60 15.53
CA PHE A 281 -5.96 21.85 14.84
C PHE A 281 -6.69 23.06 15.41
N LYS A 282 -6.02 24.20 15.41
CA LYS A 282 -6.57 25.47 15.88
C LYS A 282 -7.69 26.03 14.98
N ARG A 283 -7.57 25.83 13.68
CA ARG A 283 -8.54 26.25 12.66
C ARG A 283 -8.72 25.15 11.64
N VAL A 284 -9.96 24.85 11.30
CA VAL A 284 -10.34 23.92 10.24
C VAL A 284 -11.32 24.62 9.32
N THR A 285 -11.00 24.67 8.04
CA THR A 285 -11.81 25.32 7.01
C THR A 285 -12.15 24.28 5.94
N PRO A 286 -13.44 24.12 5.56
CA PRO A 286 -13.76 23.36 4.36
C PRO A 286 -13.11 24.03 3.14
N ALA A 287 -12.31 23.26 2.38
CA ALA A 287 -11.62 23.75 1.19
C ALA A 287 -12.33 23.40 -0.11
N GLY A 288 -13.35 22.54 -0.04
CA GLY A 288 -14.19 22.11 -1.15
C GLY A 288 -15.04 20.91 -0.78
N ASP A 289 -16.10 20.70 -1.56
CA ASP A 289 -17.04 19.60 -1.42
C ASP A 289 -17.58 19.24 -2.82
N GLY A 290 -17.41 18.00 -3.24
CA GLY A 290 -17.87 17.53 -4.54
C GLY A 290 -17.51 16.07 -4.80
N GLY A 291 -18.21 15.41 -5.74
CA GLY A 291 -17.88 14.06 -6.20
C GLY A 291 -17.82 12.96 -5.12
N GLY A 292 -18.49 13.19 -3.96
CA GLY A 292 -18.45 12.24 -2.84
C GLY A 292 -17.30 12.46 -1.86
N TYR A 293 -16.53 13.54 -2.00
CA TYR A 293 -15.38 13.90 -1.15
C TYR A 293 -15.61 15.22 -0.43
N LYS A 294 -14.91 15.39 0.69
CA LYS A 294 -14.74 16.65 1.43
C LYS A 294 -13.25 16.99 1.44
N LEU A 295 -12.93 18.26 1.22
CA LEU A 295 -11.57 18.79 1.31
C LEU A 295 -11.46 19.68 2.54
N PHE A 296 -10.37 19.58 3.25
CA PHE A 296 -10.10 20.34 4.46
C PHE A 296 -8.75 21.05 4.36
N GLU A 297 -8.75 22.32 4.77
CA GLU A 297 -7.56 23.05 5.18
C GLU A 297 -7.58 23.15 6.71
N ALA A 298 -6.52 22.70 7.38
CA ALA A 298 -6.41 22.79 8.83
C ALA A 298 -5.08 23.44 9.22
N THR A 299 -5.09 24.37 10.19
CA THR A 299 -3.90 25.09 10.68
C THR A 299 -3.64 24.71 12.14
N LYS A 300 -2.38 24.32 12.45
CA LYS A 300 -1.94 23.97 13.81
C LYS A 300 -1.79 25.20 14.72
#